data_f4389cbe9087df3a8aace345df0cce4f
#
_entry.id   f4389cbe9087df3a8aace345df0cce4f
#
_cell.length_a   1.000
_cell.length_b   1.000
_cell.length_c   1.000
_cell.angle_alpha   90.00
_cell.angle_beta   90.00
_cell.angle_gamma   90.00
#
_symmetry.space_group_name_H-M   'P 1'
#
loop_
_entity.id
_entity.type
_entity.pdbx_description
1 polymer ?
#
loop_
_entity_poly.entity_id
_entity_poly.type
_entity_poly.pdbx_seq_one_letter_code
_entity_poly.pdbx_strand_id
1 'polypeptide(L)'
;IDLMLKGQGGFVAYLGTNDAMEVENRVKAGDKEWELVYRAMAYQVAKEVGGLAASAFSMDVDAIFATGGMAYDRNFCKILESHVSKIAPLYVYPGEDEMMALNLNGLMVLNGEVEAKVYE
;
A
#
# COMPACT_ATOMS: atom_id res chain seq x y z
N ILE A 1 7.07 -22.02 -1.99
CA ILE A 1 6.45 -20.81 -2.60
C ILE A 1 5.53 -20.14 -1.59
N ASP A 2 4.59 -20.86 -0.94
CA ASP A 2 3.64 -20.27 0.01
C ASP A 2 4.28 -19.54 1.20
N LEU A 3 5.38 -20.06 1.74
CA LEU A 3 6.12 -19.43 2.83
C LEU A 3 6.76 -18.10 2.41
N MET A 4 7.21 -17.99 1.16
CA MET A 4 7.76 -16.73 0.64
C MET A 4 6.69 -15.69 0.35
N LEU A 5 5.47 -16.12 0.03
CA LEU A 5 4.34 -15.22 -0.15
C LEU A 5 3.74 -14.76 1.20
N LYS A 6 3.88 -15.58 2.25
CA LYS A 6 3.24 -15.36 3.55
C LYS A 6 4.25 -15.24 4.69
N GLY A 7 5.19 -14.29 4.59
CA GLY A 7 6.00 -13.88 5.73
C GLY A 7 7.50 -14.22 5.70
N GLN A 8 8.00 -14.94 4.67
CA GLN A 8 9.43 -15.20 4.49
C GLN A 8 10.01 -14.54 3.23
N GLY A 9 9.22 -13.72 2.54
CA GLY A 9 9.65 -12.95 1.39
C GLY A 9 9.88 -11.47 1.73
N GLY A 10 10.17 -10.67 0.70
CA GLY A 10 10.33 -9.23 0.83
C GLY A 10 11.42 -8.83 1.81
N PHE A 11 11.13 -7.90 2.71
CA PHE A 11 12.08 -7.42 3.72
C PHE A 11 12.64 -8.55 4.59
N VAL A 12 11.84 -9.54 4.96
CA VAL A 12 12.31 -10.67 5.77
C VAL A 12 13.40 -11.46 5.04
N ALA A 13 13.24 -11.71 3.75
CA ALA A 13 14.22 -12.47 2.97
C ALA A 13 15.57 -11.76 2.83
N TYR A 14 15.55 -10.43 2.70
CA TYR A 14 16.76 -9.64 2.42
C TYR A 14 17.34 -8.97 3.67
N LEU A 15 16.50 -8.57 4.62
CA LEU A 15 16.91 -7.76 5.76
C LEU A 15 16.66 -8.46 7.12
N GLY A 16 15.99 -9.62 7.11
CA GLY A 16 15.70 -10.39 8.32
C GLY A 16 14.61 -9.81 9.21
N THR A 17 13.91 -8.77 8.77
CA THR A 17 12.85 -8.09 9.54
C THR A 17 11.61 -7.86 8.69
N ASN A 18 10.44 -7.84 9.32
CA ASN A 18 9.18 -7.37 8.73
C ASN A 18 8.75 -6.00 9.29
N ASP A 19 9.56 -5.40 10.15
CA ASP A 19 9.28 -4.09 10.73
C ASP A 19 9.66 -2.97 9.75
N ALA A 20 8.65 -2.39 9.10
CA ALA A 20 8.83 -1.31 8.16
C ALA A 20 9.43 -0.05 8.81
N MET A 21 9.17 0.19 10.11
CA MET A 21 9.77 1.33 10.84
C MET A 21 11.26 1.14 11.06
N GLU A 22 11.70 -0.10 11.34
CA GLU A 22 13.13 -0.41 11.43
C GLU A 22 13.81 -0.14 10.09
N VAL A 23 13.20 -0.60 8.99
CA VAL A 23 13.73 -0.38 7.64
C VAL A 23 13.84 1.12 7.34
N GLU A 24 12.79 1.89 7.59
CA GLU A 24 12.78 3.35 7.40
C GLU A 24 13.89 4.04 8.21
N ASN A 25 14.07 3.66 9.47
CA ASN A 25 15.10 4.24 10.34
C ASN A 25 16.52 3.93 9.85
N ARG A 26 16.79 2.71 9.38
CA ARG A 26 18.07 2.32 8.78
C ARG A 26 18.36 3.10 7.50
N VAL A 27 17.35 3.25 6.65
CA VAL A 27 17.46 4.07 5.42
C VAL A 27 17.78 5.53 5.75
N LYS A 28 17.10 6.11 6.75
CA LYS A 28 17.37 7.48 7.23
C LYS A 28 18.78 7.62 7.81
N ALA A 29 19.32 6.57 8.42
CA ALA A 29 20.68 6.52 8.93
C ALA A 29 21.74 6.38 7.80
N GLY A 30 21.32 6.18 6.56
CA GLY A 30 22.22 6.12 5.39
C GLY A 30 22.71 4.72 5.04
N ASP A 31 22.09 3.66 5.57
CA ASP A 31 22.43 2.28 5.25
C ASP A 31 22.05 1.95 3.79
N LYS A 32 23.08 1.77 2.95
CA LYS A 32 22.90 1.62 1.50
C LYS A 32 22.30 0.28 1.07
N GLU A 33 22.57 -0.78 1.82
CA GLU A 33 21.99 -2.09 1.57
C GLU A 33 20.48 -2.07 1.85
N TRP A 34 20.11 -1.49 2.98
CA TRP A 34 18.71 -1.32 3.36
C TRP A 34 17.96 -0.37 2.43
N GLU A 35 18.61 0.73 2.00
CA GLU A 35 18.04 1.66 1.02
C GLU A 35 17.74 0.96 -0.31
N LEU A 36 18.64 0.09 -0.78
CA LEU A 36 18.43 -0.65 -2.03
C LEU A 36 17.19 -1.54 -1.97
N VAL A 37 17.05 -2.32 -0.90
CA VAL A 37 15.90 -3.23 -0.72
C VAL A 37 14.61 -2.44 -0.53
N TYR A 38 14.64 -1.35 0.22
CA TYR A 38 13.51 -0.46 0.41
C TYR A 38 13.01 0.16 -0.92
N ARG A 39 13.94 0.66 -1.74
CA ARG A 39 13.59 1.20 -3.07
C ARG A 39 13.08 0.11 -4.01
N ALA A 40 13.65 -1.09 -3.94
CA ALA A 40 13.18 -2.23 -4.71
C ALA A 40 11.74 -2.62 -4.36
N MET A 41 11.35 -2.53 -3.08
CA MET A 41 9.96 -2.74 -2.65
C MET A 41 9.02 -1.71 -3.27
N ALA A 42 9.35 -0.42 -3.21
CA ALA A 42 8.54 0.63 -3.83
C ALA A 42 8.42 0.44 -5.36
N TYR A 43 9.50 0.01 -6.00
CA TYR A 43 9.51 -0.33 -7.43
C TYR A 43 8.60 -1.52 -7.76
N GLN A 44 8.60 -2.57 -6.93
CA GLN A 44 7.71 -3.71 -7.12
C GLN A 44 6.23 -3.31 -7.00
N VAL A 45 5.89 -2.49 -6.00
CA VAL A 45 4.52 -1.95 -5.87
C VAL A 45 4.15 -1.14 -7.12
N ALA A 46 5.05 -0.28 -7.61
CA ALA A 46 4.81 0.49 -8.82
C ALA A 46 4.58 -0.38 -10.07
N LYS A 47 5.32 -1.50 -10.19
CA LYS A 47 5.11 -2.48 -11.28
C LYS A 47 3.71 -3.09 -11.24
N GLU A 48 3.23 -3.48 -10.05
CA GLU A 48 1.89 -4.04 -9.90
C GLU A 48 0.82 -3.00 -10.27
N VAL A 49 0.98 -1.76 -9.80
CA VAL A 49 0.09 -0.65 -10.18
C VAL A 49 0.07 -0.46 -11.71
N GLY A 50 1.24 -0.42 -12.35
CA GLY A 50 1.33 -0.29 -13.80
C GLY A 50 0.71 -1.46 -14.55
N GLY A 51 0.94 -2.69 -14.08
CA GLY A 51 0.35 -3.90 -14.63
C GLY A 51 -1.18 -3.89 -14.55
N LEU A 52 -1.73 -3.52 -13.39
CA LEU A 52 -3.18 -3.40 -13.19
C LEU A 52 -3.78 -2.27 -14.04
N ALA A 53 -3.14 -1.10 -14.07
CA ALA A 53 -3.60 0.01 -14.90
C ALA A 53 -3.73 -0.39 -16.38
N ALA A 54 -2.75 -1.13 -16.91
CA ALA A 54 -2.78 -1.59 -18.29
C ALA A 54 -3.79 -2.71 -18.53
N SER A 55 -3.84 -3.73 -17.64
CA SER A 55 -4.62 -4.95 -17.88
C SER A 55 -6.09 -4.83 -17.50
N ALA A 56 -6.40 -4.17 -16.38
CA ALA A 56 -7.75 -4.06 -15.85
C ALA A 56 -8.47 -2.77 -16.26
N PHE A 57 -7.73 -1.69 -16.49
CA PHE A 57 -8.28 -0.35 -16.70
C PHE A 57 -7.93 0.27 -18.05
N SER A 58 -7.19 -0.45 -18.91
CA SER A 58 -6.76 0.09 -20.23
C SER A 58 -6.07 1.46 -20.14
N MET A 59 -5.35 1.71 -19.05
CA MET A 59 -4.71 2.99 -18.66
C MET A 59 -5.70 4.14 -18.35
N ASP A 60 -6.99 3.86 -18.25
CA ASP A 60 -8.02 4.84 -17.86
C ASP A 60 -8.22 4.79 -16.34
N VAL A 61 -7.37 5.51 -15.61
CA VAL A 61 -7.29 5.52 -14.15
C VAL A 61 -7.39 6.96 -13.67
N ASP A 62 -8.42 7.28 -12.89
CA ASP A 62 -8.65 8.61 -12.34
C ASP A 62 -7.74 8.93 -11.15
N ALA A 63 -7.49 7.94 -10.30
CA ALA A 63 -6.71 8.11 -9.08
C ALA A 63 -6.08 6.80 -8.59
N ILE A 64 -4.97 6.93 -7.87
CA ILE A 64 -4.30 5.85 -7.13
C ILE A 64 -4.36 6.21 -5.65
N PHE A 65 -4.76 5.26 -4.80
CA PHE A 65 -4.83 5.46 -3.35
C PHE A 65 -3.82 4.57 -2.64
N ALA A 66 -2.99 5.19 -1.79
CA ALA A 66 -2.11 4.48 -0.86
C ALA A 66 -2.68 4.57 0.55
N THR A 67 -2.92 3.43 1.18
CA THR A 67 -3.49 3.30 2.53
C THR A 67 -2.65 2.35 3.39
N GLY A 68 -3.09 2.08 4.61
CA GLY A 68 -2.44 1.15 5.52
C GLY A 68 -1.19 1.71 6.18
N GLY A 69 -0.46 0.82 6.88
CA GLY A 69 0.71 1.19 7.67
C GLY A 69 1.85 1.81 6.87
N MET A 70 2.10 1.31 5.65
CA MET A 70 3.16 1.85 4.78
C MET A 70 2.89 3.29 4.30
N ALA A 71 1.64 3.72 4.29
CA ALA A 71 1.28 5.09 3.89
C ALA A 71 1.72 6.15 4.92
N TYR A 72 2.09 5.78 6.14
CA TYR A 72 2.72 6.69 7.10
C TYR A 72 4.14 7.08 6.69
N ASP A 73 4.83 6.23 5.95
CA ASP A 73 6.18 6.51 5.45
C ASP A 73 6.12 7.43 4.23
N ARG A 74 6.31 8.73 4.49
CA ARG A 74 6.29 9.76 3.45
C ARG A 74 7.38 9.58 2.40
N ASN A 75 8.53 8.98 2.77
CA ASN A 75 9.61 8.74 1.82
C ASN A 75 9.24 7.61 0.86
N PHE A 76 8.66 6.53 1.38
CA PHE A 76 8.11 5.45 0.56
C PHE A 76 7.06 5.98 -0.43
N CYS A 77 6.10 6.76 0.05
CA CYS A 77 5.05 7.34 -0.79
C CYS A 77 5.63 8.24 -1.90
N LYS A 78 6.65 9.04 -1.62
CA LYS A 78 7.33 9.87 -2.64
C LYS A 78 8.05 9.03 -3.70
N ILE A 79 8.71 7.94 -3.30
CA ILE A 79 9.36 7.03 -4.25
C ILE A 79 8.29 6.38 -5.12
N LEU A 80 7.22 5.86 -4.53
CA LEU A 80 6.10 5.28 -5.26
C LEU A 80 5.48 6.28 -6.24
N GLU A 81 5.17 7.49 -5.78
CA GLU A 81 4.62 8.57 -6.60
C GLU A 81 5.49 8.88 -7.82
N SER A 82 6.82 8.91 -7.64
CA SER A 82 7.75 9.16 -8.74
C SER A 82 7.65 8.15 -9.88
N HIS A 83 7.18 6.94 -9.59
CA HIS A 83 6.98 5.89 -10.59
C HIS A 83 5.58 5.90 -11.20
N VAL A 84 4.54 6.21 -10.41
CA VAL A 84 3.14 6.03 -10.83
C VAL A 84 2.44 7.32 -11.24
N SER A 85 3.01 8.50 -10.98
CA SER A 85 2.39 9.80 -11.24
C SER A 85 2.01 10.08 -12.70
N LYS A 86 2.60 9.35 -13.65
CA LYS A 86 2.23 9.42 -15.07
C LYS A 86 1.00 8.58 -15.43
N ILE A 87 0.58 7.69 -14.54
CA ILE A 87 -0.63 6.89 -14.71
C ILE A 87 -1.81 7.70 -14.20
N ALA A 88 -1.76 8.11 -12.93
CA ALA A 88 -2.78 8.93 -12.28
C ALA A 88 -2.21 9.61 -11.01
N PRO A 89 -2.91 10.62 -10.44
CA PRO A 89 -2.52 11.22 -9.16
C PRO A 89 -2.51 10.19 -8.04
N LEU A 90 -1.49 10.22 -7.17
CA LEU A 90 -1.42 9.41 -5.96
C LEU A 90 -1.96 10.19 -4.77
N TYR A 91 -2.99 9.65 -4.13
CA TYR A 91 -3.55 10.16 -2.87
C TYR A 91 -3.14 9.25 -1.72
N VAL A 92 -2.63 9.84 -0.64
CA VAL A 92 -2.10 9.09 0.51
C VAL A 92 -3.02 9.29 1.72
N TYR A 93 -3.59 8.19 2.20
CA TYR A 93 -4.45 8.11 3.39
C TYR A 93 -3.84 7.12 4.38
N PRO A 94 -2.92 7.57 5.27
CA PRO A 94 -2.23 6.68 6.20
C PRO A 94 -3.17 6.03 7.20
N GLY A 95 -2.95 4.75 7.47
CA GLY A 95 -3.70 3.98 8.46
C GLY A 95 -4.90 3.24 7.88
N GLU A 96 -5.57 2.57 8.77
CA GLU A 96 -6.76 1.76 8.50
C GLU A 96 -7.81 2.14 9.54
N ASP A 97 -8.81 2.94 9.14
CA ASP A 97 -9.92 3.31 10.02
C ASP A 97 -11.05 2.26 9.96
N GLU A 98 -10.67 0.96 9.97
CA GLU A 98 -11.61 -0.16 9.83
C GLU A 98 -12.75 -0.08 10.85
N MET A 99 -12.43 0.15 12.12
CA MET A 99 -13.44 0.22 13.18
C MET A 99 -14.39 1.41 12.99
N MET A 100 -13.88 2.55 12.55
CA MET A 100 -14.71 3.72 12.24
C MET A 100 -15.59 3.45 11.02
N ALA A 101 -15.02 2.87 9.96
CA ALA A 101 -15.74 2.53 8.73
C ALA A 101 -16.85 1.50 9.00
N LEU A 102 -16.57 0.44 9.77
CA LEU A 102 -17.56 -0.54 10.18
C LEU A 102 -18.68 0.07 11.03
N ASN A 103 -18.34 0.95 11.98
CA ASN A 103 -19.31 1.63 12.80
C ASN A 103 -20.22 2.55 11.97
N LEU A 104 -19.65 3.36 11.08
CA LEU A 104 -20.43 4.26 10.22
C LEU A 104 -21.34 3.46 9.27
N ASN A 105 -20.82 2.40 8.62
CA ASN A 105 -21.65 1.56 7.76
C ASN A 105 -22.79 0.89 8.53
N GLY A 106 -22.54 0.39 9.74
CA GLY A 106 -23.56 -0.16 10.61
C GLY A 106 -24.64 0.87 10.97
N LEU A 107 -24.24 2.09 11.32
CA LEU A 107 -25.19 3.18 11.61
C LEU A 107 -26.01 3.57 10.38
N MET A 108 -25.43 3.63 9.20
CA MET A 108 -26.15 3.94 7.95
C MET A 108 -27.26 2.91 7.67
N VAL A 109 -27.01 1.63 7.91
CA VAL A 109 -28.02 0.57 7.79
C VAL A 109 -29.10 0.75 8.87
N LEU A 110 -28.72 0.97 10.13
CA LEU A 110 -29.67 1.15 11.23
C LEU A 110 -30.55 2.39 11.05
N ASN A 111 -30.02 3.45 10.47
CA ASN A 111 -30.75 4.67 10.16
C ASN A 111 -31.62 4.57 8.89
N GLY A 112 -31.53 3.46 8.15
CA GLY A 112 -32.25 3.28 6.90
C GLY A 112 -31.70 4.06 5.71
N GLU A 113 -30.46 4.55 5.81
CA GLU A 113 -29.78 5.29 4.74
C GLU A 113 -29.27 4.36 3.62
N VAL A 114 -28.96 3.12 3.98
CA VAL A 114 -28.47 2.06 3.08
C VAL A 114 -29.14 0.74 3.45
N GLU A 115 -29.56 -0.04 2.45
CA GLU A 115 -30.04 -1.41 2.65
C GLU A 115 -28.89 -2.38 2.92
N ALA A 116 -29.07 -3.28 3.89
CA ALA A 116 -28.15 -4.38 4.13
C ALA A 116 -28.17 -5.36 2.95
N LYS A 117 -27.02 -5.61 2.37
CA LYS A 117 -26.89 -6.62 1.31
C LYS A 117 -26.87 -8.01 1.93
N VAL A 118 -27.67 -8.92 1.38
CA VAL A 118 -27.61 -10.36 1.72
C VAL A 118 -26.53 -10.99 0.84
N TYR A 119 -25.59 -11.67 1.49
CA TYR A 119 -24.56 -12.42 0.79
C TYR A 119 -25.14 -13.83 0.49
N GLU A 120 -25.31 -14.16 -0.80
CA GLU A 120 -25.75 -15.45 -1.29
C GLU A 120 -24.55 -16.32 -1.70
#